data_d744e0489a7ac9da0f15db2d7523067b
#
_entry.id   d744e0489a7ac9da0f15db2d7523067b
#
_cell.length_a   1.000
_cell.length_b   1.000
_cell.length_c   1.000
_cell.angle_alpha   90.00
_cell.angle_beta   90.00
_cell.angle_gamma   90.00
#
_symmetry.space_group_name_H-M   'P 1'
#
loop_
_entity.id
_entity.type
_entity.pdbx_description
1 polymer ?
#
loop_
_entity_poly.entity_id
_entity_poly.type
_entity_poly.pdbx_seq_one_letter_code
_entity_poly.pdbx_strand_id
1 'polypeptide(L)'
;MTTRLSIKTTEGDIIIRLYDETPGHRDNFLRLAKEGYFNGTLFHRVIEDFMIQGGDPDSKNAPKGKMLGTGGPDYTLPAEFVYPRYFHKRGALSAARTGDDVNPDRESSGSQFYIVWGKTYKPAELKQMERQMELQQEQEIFNQLAKQHHEQIMDLRRNRNRAGLQELQDNLIEETKKLCRQNGKPAFTSEQTEAYT
;
A
#
# COMPACT_ATOMS: atom_id res chain seq x y z
N MET A 1 24.97 -9.10 -2.22
CA MET A 1 25.06 -8.76 -3.69
C MET A 1 23.70 -8.21 -4.11
N THR A 2 23.67 -7.08 -4.79
CA THR A 2 22.39 -6.49 -5.21
C THR A 2 21.85 -7.22 -6.44
N THR A 3 20.68 -7.84 -6.34
CA THR A 3 20.04 -8.55 -7.45
C THR A 3 19.48 -7.56 -8.47
N ARG A 4 19.92 -7.64 -9.72
CA ARG A 4 19.43 -6.83 -10.84
C ARG A 4 18.82 -7.70 -11.92
N LEU A 5 17.79 -7.20 -12.58
CA LEU A 5 17.07 -7.84 -13.69
C LEU A 5 16.82 -6.81 -14.79
N SER A 6 16.70 -7.27 -16.04
CA SER A 6 16.23 -6.48 -17.17
C SER A 6 14.86 -7.00 -17.61
N ILE A 7 13.86 -6.13 -17.64
CA ILE A 7 12.58 -6.39 -18.28
C ILE A 7 12.68 -5.83 -19.69
N LYS A 8 12.77 -6.72 -20.68
CA LYS A 8 12.80 -6.32 -22.09
C LYS A 8 11.39 -6.08 -22.59
N THR A 9 11.12 -4.89 -23.09
CA THR A 9 9.82 -4.49 -23.63
C THR A 9 9.93 -4.04 -25.08
N THR A 10 8.80 -3.87 -25.76
CA THR A 10 8.75 -3.29 -27.12
C THR A 10 9.25 -1.86 -27.18
N GLU A 11 9.21 -1.13 -26.04
CA GLU A 11 9.59 0.28 -25.94
C GLU A 11 11.00 0.47 -25.35
N GLY A 12 11.71 -0.62 -25.05
CA GLY A 12 13.07 -0.60 -24.49
C GLY A 12 13.20 -1.41 -23.21
N ASP A 13 14.38 -1.40 -22.64
CA ASP A 13 14.74 -2.19 -21.46
C ASP A 13 14.52 -1.39 -20.17
N ILE A 14 13.88 -2.03 -19.18
CA ILE A 14 13.70 -1.50 -17.84
C ILE A 14 14.63 -2.27 -16.90
N ILE A 15 15.63 -1.60 -16.34
CA ILE A 15 16.54 -2.20 -15.37
C ILE A 15 15.97 -2.03 -13.97
N ILE A 16 15.73 -3.13 -13.28
CA ILE A 16 15.22 -3.15 -11.90
C ILE A 16 16.25 -3.71 -10.95
N ARG A 17 16.17 -3.24 -9.70
CA ARG A 17 16.92 -3.75 -8.56
C ARG A 17 15.94 -4.25 -7.50
N LEU A 18 16.07 -5.50 -7.10
CA LEU A 18 15.28 -6.07 -6.02
C LEU A 18 15.98 -5.82 -4.67
N TYR A 19 15.18 -5.56 -3.64
CA TYR A 19 15.67 -5.31 -2.30
C TYR A 19 15.90 -6.62 -1.54
N ASP A 20 16.95 -6.66 -0.72
CA ASP A 20 17.27 -7.84 0.08
C ASP A 20 16.40 -7.95 1.33
N GLU A 21 15.82 -6.85 1.78
CA GLU A 21 14.96 -6.74 2.95
C GLU A 21 13.50 -7.19 2.72
N THR A 22 13.18 -7.55 1.46
CA THR A 22 11.89 -8.18 1.09
C THR A 22 12.15 -9.52 0.43
N PRO A 23 12.71 -10.51 1.18
CA PRO A 23 13.23 -11.75 0.60
C PRO A 23 12.15 -12.60 -0.06
N GLY A 24 10.93 -12.67 0.50
CA GLY A 24 9.84 -13.44 -0.07
C GLY A 24 9.44 -12.93 -1.46
N HIS A 25 9.24 -11.63 -1.59
CA HIS A 25 8.92 -10.99 -2.89
C HIS A 25 10.09 -11.07 -3.86
N ARG A 26 11.33 -10.81 -3.40
CA ARG A 26 12.54 -10.91 -4.22
C ARG A 26 12.70 -12.30 -4.81
N ASP A 27 12.69 -13.32 -3.98
CA ASP A 27 13.00 -14.69 -4.38
C ASP A 27 11.89 -15.27 -5.28
N ASN A 28 10.62 -14.95 -4.99
CA ASN A 28 9.50 -15.29 -5.85
C ASN A 28 9.62 -14.63 -7.23
N PHE A 29 9.89 -13.33 -7.30
CA PHE A 29 10.03 -12.62 -8.58
C PHE A 29 11.20 -13.20 -9.39
N LEU A 30 12.32 -13.51 -8.75
CA LEU A 30 13.48 -14.16 -9.38
C LEU A 30 13.16 -15.54 -9.92
N ARG A 31 12.43 -16.35 -9.18
CA ARG A 31 12.01 -17.68 -9.60
C ARG A 31 11.13 -17.59 -10.83
N LEU A 32 10.09 -16.77 -10.80
CA LEU A 32 9.19 -16.58 -11.94
C LEU A 32 9.91 -16.03 -13.18
N ALA A 33 10.87 -15.11 -12.99
CA ALA A 33 11.68 -14.59 -14.08
C ALA A 33 12.54 -15.68 -14.72
N LYS A 34 13.21 -16.54 -13.91
CA LYS A 34 14.01 -17.68 -14.40
C LYS A 34 13.18 -18.73 -15.13
N GLU A 35 11.95 -18.95 -14.68
CA GLU A 35 10.98 -19.87 -15.33
C GLU A 35 10.39 -19.29 -16.62
N GLY A 36 10.70 -18.03 -16.96
CA GLY A 36 10.13 -17.35 -18.12
C GLY A 36 8.65 -17.00 -17.97
N TYR A 37 8.14 -17.00 -16.73
CA TYR A 37 6.73 -16.77 -16.43
C TYR A 37 6.21 -15.44 -17.00
N PHE A 38 7.02 -14.39 -16.95
CA PHE A 38 6.66 -13.06 -17.44
C PHE A 38 6.79 -12.87 -18.95
N ASN A 39 7.40 -13.83 -19.67
CA ASN A 39 7.62 -13.69 -21.10
C ASN A 39 6.29 -13.63 -21.87
N GLY A 40 6.13 -12.59 -22.69
CA GLY A 40 4.92 -12.36 -23.48
C GLY A 40 3.73 -11.77 -22.70
N THR A 41 3.89 -11.47 -21.41
CA THR A 41 2.86 -10.73 -20.65
C THR A 41 2.83 -9.26 -21.05
N LEU A 42 1.70 -8.61 -20.84
CA LEU A 42 1.51 -7.19 -21.16
C LEU A 42 1.54 -6.34 -19.89
N PHE A 43 1.92 -5.06 -20.04
CA PHE A 43 1.48 -4.03 -19.11
C PHE A 43 0.01 -3.75 -19.41
N HIS A 44 -0.87 -4.45 -18.74
CA HIS A 44 -2.31 -4.49 -19.05
C HIS A 44 -3.10 -3.34 -18.42
N ARG A 45 -2.49 -2.60 -17.50
CA ARG A 45 -3.12 -1.44 -16.85
C ARG A 45 -2.11 -0.29 -16.75
N VAL A 46 -2.48 0.83 -17.35
CA VAL A 46 -1.66 2.06 -17.36
C VAL A 46 -2.54 3.20 -16.87
N ILE A 47 -2.11 3.87 -15.82
CA ILE A 47 -2.78 5.05 -15.27
C ILE A 47 -1.79 6.20 -15.21
N GLU A 48 -2.13 7.28 -15.91
CA GLU A 48 -1.34 8.52 -15.91
C GLU A 48 -1.14 9.03 -14.48
N ASP A 49 0.04 9.57 -14.20
CA ASP A 49 0.44 10.08 -12.89
C ASP A 49 0.39 9.06 -11.75
N PHE A 50 0.23 7.77 -12.06
CA PHE A 50 0.16 6.73 -11.05
C PHE A 50 1.12 5.57 -11.31
N MET A 51 0.84 4.67 -12.27
CA MET A 51 1.66 3.46 -12.46
C MET A 51 1.38 2.74 -13.78
N ILE A 52 2.28 1.83 -14.14
CA ILE A 52 2.05 0.78 -15.13
C ILE A 52 2.08 -0.58 -14.43
N GLN A 53 1.10 -1.44 -14.70
CA GLN A 53 0.91 -2.74 -14.05
C GLN A 53 1.01 -3.88 -15.06
N GLY A 54 1.76 -4.92 -14.69
CA GLY A 54 1.96 -6.14 -15.48
C GLY A 54 1.97 -7.40 -14.62
N GLY A 55 2.44 -8.52 -15.20
CA GLY A 55 2.59 -9.78 -14.48
C GLY A 55 1.35 -10.67 -14.45
N ASP A 56 0.29 -10.31 -15.18
CA ASP A 56 -0.89 -11.16 -15.37
C ASP A 56 -0.59 -12.20 -16.47
N PRO A 57 -0.57 -13.52 -16.18
CA PRO A 57 -0.31 -14.56 -17.16
C PRO A 57 -1.40 -14.64 -18.24
N ASP A 58 -2.63 -14.25 -17.93
CA ASP A 58 -3.76 -14.23 -18.87
C ASP A 58 -3.62 -13.16 -19.95
N SER A 59 -2.66 -12.23 -19.77
CA SER A 59 -2.35 -11.21 -20.77
C SER A 59 -1.57 -11.73 -21.96
N LYS A 60 -0.95 -12.95 -21.86
CA LYS A 60 -0.23 -13.56 -22.96
C LYS A 60 -1.18 -13.85 -24.13
N ASN A 61 -0.89 -13.25 -25.29
CA ASN A 61 -1.71 -13.40 -26.50
C ASN A 61 -3.18 -13.04 -26.29
N ALA A 62 -3.50 -12.21 -25.32
CA ALA A 62 -4.87 -11.83 -25.01
C ALA A 62 -5.53 -11.08 -26.20
N PRO A 63 -6.73 -11.48 -26.62
CA PRO A 63 -7.45 -10.75 -27.66
C PRO A 63 -7.84 -9.35 -27.15
N LYS A 64 -7.98 -8.41 -28.09
CA LYS A 64 -8.41 -7.05 -27.77
C LYS A 64 -9.76 -7.06 -27.03
N GLY A 65 -9.85 -6.37 -25.91
CA GLY A 65 -11.05 -6.26 -25.08
C GLY A 65 -11.19 -7.36 -24.00
N LYS A 66 -10.26 -8.32 -23.91
CA LYS A 66 -10.25 -9.25 -22.78
C LYS A 66 -10.00 -8.47 -21.49
N MET A 67 -10.81 -8.70 -20.46
CA MET A 67 -10.55 -8.18 -19.11
C MET A 67 -9.34 -8.91 -18.52
N LEU A 68 -8.39 -8.14 -18.01
CA LEU A 68 -7.14 -8.59 -17.43
C LEU A 68 -7.00 -8.04 -16.00
N GLY A 69 -6.04 -8.55 -15.25
CA GLY A 69 -5.74 -8.07 -13.90
C GLY A 69 -6.22 -9.01 -12.79
N THR A 70 -6.83 -10.15 -13.13
CA THR A 70 -7.26 -11.18 -12.18
C THR A 70 -6.41 -12.45 -12.22
N GLY A 71 -5.58 -12.63 -13.25
CA GLY A 71 -4.71 -13.79 -13.41
C GLY A 71 -3.50 -13.78 -12.48
N GLY A 72 -3.03 -14.97 -12.14
CA GLY A 72 -1.86 -15.16 -11.29
C GLY A 72 -1.61 -16.63 -11.00
N PRO A 73 -0.54 -16.98 -10.27
CA PRO A 73 -0.35 -18.32 -9.73
C PRO A 73 -1.35 -18.58 -8.60
N ASP A 74 -1.51 -19.86 -8.22
CA ASP A 74 -2.47 -20.31 -7.18
C ASP A 74 -1.98 -20.01 -5.73
N TYR A 75 -1.24 -18.92 -5.55
CA TYR A 75 -0.73 -18.49 -4.24
C TYR A 75 -0.61 -16.98 -4.17
N THR A 76 -0.62 -16.46 -2.94
CA THR A 76 -0.30 -15.09 -2.57
C THR A 76 1.01 -15.04 -1.78
N LEU A 77 1.54 -13.86 -1.58
CA LEU A 77 2.73 -13.63 -0.76
C LEU A 77 2.37 -12.82 0.48
N PRO A 78 2.82 -13.22 1.67
CA PRO A 78 2.68 -12.41 2.86
C PRO A 78 3.27 -11.01 2.67
N ALA A 79 2.65 -10.01 3.30
CA ALA A 79 3.12 -8.63 3.20
C ALA A 79 4.54 -8.46 3.78
N GLU A 80 5.40 -7.73 3.07
CA GLU A 80 6.75 -7.35 3.50
C GLU A 80 6.91 -5.82 3.39
N PHE A 81 6.37 -5.09 4.37
CA PHE A 81 6.49 -3.63 4.40
C PHE A 81 7.72 -3.17 5.16
N VAL A 82 8.56 -2.38 4.52
CA VAL A 82 9.80 -1.81 5.09
C VAL A 82 9.71 -0.27 5.08
N TYR A 83 8.53 0.25 5.44
CA TYR A 83 8.30 1.69 5.54
C TYR A 83 8.97 2.26 6.82
N PRO A 84 9.52 3.48 6.82
CA PRO A 84 9.55 4.46 5.72
C PRO A 84 10.72 4.31 4.75
N ARG A 85 11.60 3.32 4.92
CA ARG A 85 12.79 3.14 4.09
C ARG A 85 12.45 2.86 2.62
N TYR A 86 11.45 2.02 2.37
CA TYR A 86 10.94 1.75 1.02
C TYR A 86 9.52 2.28 0.89
N PHE A 87 9.30 3.09 -0.11
CA PHE A 87 8.04 3.75 -0.39
C PHE A 87 7.81 3.90 -1.91
N HIS A 88 6.62 4.29 -2.30
CA HIS A 88 6.20 4.36 -3.69
C HIS A 88 6.74 5.62 -4.40
N LYS A 89 8.05 5.77 -4.48
CA LYS A 89 8.68 6.80 -5.30
C LYS A 89 8.68 6.40 -6.77
N ARG A 90 8.83 7.38 -7.67
CA ARG A 90 8.93 7.13 -9.11
C ARG A 90 10.00 6.08 -9.42
N GLY A 91 9.64 5.10 -10.24
CA GLY A 91 10.47 3.95 -10.58
C GLY A 91 10.49 2.81 -9.56
N ALA A 92 9.75 2.92 -8.43
CA ALA A 92 9.62 1.80 -7.50
C ALA A 92 8.84 0.66 -8.17
N LEU A 93 9.39 -0.56 -8.08
CA LEU A 93 8.70 -1.80 -8.41
C LEU A 93 7.98 -2.31 -7.14
N SER A 94 6.68 -2.52 -7.23
CA SER A 94 5.86 -2.96 -6.11
C SER A 94 4.96 -4.11 -6.51
N ALA A 95 4.72 -5.05 -5.59
CA ALA A 95 3.75 -6.11 -5.80
C ALA A 95 2.33 -5.56 -5.76
N ALA A 96 1.47 -6.03 -6.68
CA ALA A 96 0.07 -5.66 -6.68
C ALA A 96 -0.70 -6.44 -5.61
N ARG A 97 -1.76 -5.86 -5.06
CA ARG A 97 -2.68 -6.49 -4.12
C ARG A 97 -4.09 -5.93 -4.24
N THR A 98 -5.07 -6.65 -3.74
CA THR A 98 -6.43 -6.15 -3.57
C THR A 98 -6.54 -5.24 -2.34
N GLY A 99 -7.63 -4.49 -2.24
CA GLY A 99 -7.89 -3.56 -1.13
C GLY A 99 -8.06 -4.26 0.22
N ASP A 100 -7.85 -3.51 1.31
CA ASP A 100 -7.88 -4.02 2.69
C ASP A 100 -9.28 -4.55 3.11
N ASP A 101 -10.34 -4.11 2.43
CA ASP A 101 -11.73 -4.57 2.61
C ASP A 101 -11.94 -6.05 2.24
N VAL A 102 -11.21 -6.54 1.23
CA VAL A 102 -11.26 -7.94 0.76
C VAL A 102 -9.98 -8.73 1.09
N ASN A 103 -8.94 -8.05 1.53
CA ASN A 103 -7.63 -8.62 1.83
C ASN A 103 -7.03 -7.95 3.08
N PRO A 104 -7.60 -8.24 4.27
CA PRO A 104 -7.17 -7.60 5.52
C PRO A 104 -5.73 -7.94 5.92
N ASP A 105 -5.22 -9.09 5.48
CA ASP A 105 -3.84 -9.53 5.73
C ASP A 105 -2.83 -8.87 4.77
N ARG A 106 -3.34 -8.09 3.79
CA ARG A 106 -2.54 -7.34 2.82
C ARG A 106 -1.58 -8.20 2.01
N GLU A 107 -1.94 -9.44 1.77
CA GLU A 107 -1.16 -10.34 0.92
C GLU A 107 -1.04 -9.79 -0.50
N SER A 108 0.13 -10.02 -1.09
CA SER A 108 0.41 -9.60 -2.46
C SER A 108 0.06 -10.70 -3.46
N SER A 109 -0.29 -10.30 -4.69
CA SER A 109 -0.37 -11.22 -5.83
C SER A 109 0.95 -11.96 -5.99
N GLY A 110 0.86 -13.26 -6.30
CA GLY A 110 2.04 -14.09 -6.55
C GLY A 110 2.84 -13.67 -7.79
N SER A 111 2.26 -12.91 -8.74
CA SER A 111 2.95 -12.51 -9.97
C SER A 111 2.72 -11.07 -10.41
N GLN A 112 1.56 -10.47 -10.10
CA GLN A 112 1.28 -9.12 -10.59
C GLN A 112 2.09 -8.07 -9.82
N PHE A 113 2.63 -7.13 -10.56
CA PHE A 113 3.44 -6.03 -10.06
C PHE A 113 3.09 -4.74 -10.79
N TYR A 114 3.49 -3.61 -10.24
CA TYR A 114 3.42 -2.34 -10.92
C TYR A 114 4.71 -1.54 -10.73
N ILE A 115 4.98 -0.67 -11.69
CA ILE A 115 6.06 0.30 -11.61
C ILE A 115 5.42 1.66 -11.41
N VAL A 116 5.81 2.33 -10.35
CA VAL A 116 5.31 3.65 -10.01
C VAL A 116 5.79 4.67 -11.03
N TRP A 117 4.87 5.38 -11.67
CA TRP A 117 5.16 6.59 -12.42
C TRP A 117 5.09 7.79 -11.49
N GLY A 118 3.98 7.91 -10.76
CA GLY A 118 3.72 8.98 -9.80
C GLY A 118 3.65 10.35 -10.45
N LYS A 119 3.31 11.33 -9.66
CA LYS A 119 3.38 12.75 -9.99
C LYS A 119 4.28 13.47 -9.00
N THR A 120 4.75 14.66 -9.35
CA THR A 120 5.42 15.55 -8.42
C THR A 120 4.42 16.45 -7.71
N TYR A 121 4.76 16.87 -6.50
CA TYR A 121 3.92 17.69 -5.64
C TYR A 121 4.65 18.97 -5.25
N LYS A 122 3.92 20.05 -5.09
CA LYS A 122 4.45 21.27 -4.50
C LYS A 122 4.62 21.08 -2.97
N PRO A 123 5.56 21.76 -2.32
CA PRO A 123 5.74 21.63 -0.86
C PRO A 123 4.48 21.91 -0.03
N ALA A 124 3.61 22.80 -0.50
CA ALA A 124 2.34 23.09 0.13
C ALA A 124 1.35 21.91 0.06
N GLU A 125 1.37 21.15 -1.06
CA GLU A 125 0.53 19.95 -1.23
C GLU A 125 1.00 18.83 -0.30
N LEU A 126 2.32 18.63 -0.16
CA LEU A 126 2.87 17.67 0.79
C LEU A 126 2.46 18.00 2.24
N LYS A 127 2.53 19.27 2.64
CA LYS A 127 2.06 19.71 3.96
C LYS A 127 0.56 19.46 4.17
N GLN A 128 -0.25 19.61 3.13
CA GLN A 128 -1.67 19.28 3.19
C GLN A 128 -1.89 17.77 3.36
N MET A 129 -1.10 16.95 2.67
CA MET A 129 -1.14 15.48 2.82
C MET A 129 -0.72 15.06 4.23
N GLU A 130 0.33 15.67 4.81
CA GLU A 130 0.73 15.43 6.20
C GLU A 130 -0.40 15.72 7.19
N ARG A 131 -1.12 16.82 7.00
CA ARG A 131 -2.30 17.14 7.82
C ARG A 131 -3.42 16.09 7.67
N GLN A 132 -3.64 15.59 6.46
CA GLN A 132 -4.63 14.54 6.24
C GLN A 132 -4.20 13.22 6.92
N MET A 133 -2.92 12.87 6.85
CA MET A 133 -2.37 11.71 7.56
C MET A 133 -2.51 11.85 9.08
N GLU A 134 -2.31 13.05 9.63
CA GLU A 134 -2.49 13.35 11.06
C GLU A 134 -3.97 13.14 11.47
N LEU A 135 -4.92 13.66 10.70
CA LEU A 135 -6.35 13.45 10.93
C LEU A 135 -6.78 11.99 10.82
N GLN A 136 -6.22 11.27 9.84
CA GLN A 136 -6.50 9.85 9.67
C GLN A 136 -5.96 9.04 10.85
N GLN A 137 -4.75 9.30 11.30
CA GLN A 137 -4.16 8.66 12.48
C GLN A 137 -5.02 8.89 13.73
N GLU A 138 -5.49 10.12 13.93
CA GLU A 138 -6.38 10.47 15.05
C GLU A 138 -7.69 9.67 14.97
N GLN A 139 -8.30 9.60 13.79
CA GLN A 139 -9.55 8.85 13.57
C GLN A 139 -9.37 7.34 13.78
N GLU A 140 -8.27 6.77 13.31
CA GLU A 140 -7.97 5.34 13.48
C GLU A 140 -7.79 4.98 14.97
N ILE A 141 -7.02 5.78 15.71
CA ILE A 141 -6.81 5.57 17.16
C ILE A 141 -8.15 5.70 17.90
N PHE A 142 -8.95 6.73 17.60
CA PHE A 142 -10.27 6.88 18.22
C PHE A 142 -11.18 5.70 17.94
N ASN A 143 -11.23 5.22 16.71
CA ASN A 143 -12.04 4.06 16.31
C ASN A 143 -11.59 2.77 17.03
N GLN A 144 -10.28 2.58 17.20
CA GLN A 144 -9.75 1.44 17.95
C GLN A 144 -10.15 1.50 19.42
N LEU A 145 -10.02 2.66 20.07
CA LEU A 145 -10.46 2.86 21.46
C LEU A 145 -11.98 2.67 21.59
N ALA A 146 -12.77 3.24 20.70
CA ALA A 146 -14.23 3.08 20.70
C ALA A 146 -14.63 1.61 20.53
N LYS A 147 -13.91 0.82 19.73
CA LYS A 147 -14.12 -0.61 19.58
C LYS A 147 -13.80 -1.38 20.85
N GLN A 148 -12.75 -1.02 21.57
CA GLN A 148 -12.42 -1.63 22.87
C GLN A 148 -13.48 -1.34 23.94
N HIS A 149 -14.13 -0.17 23.89
CA HIS A 149 -15.19 0.25 24.79
C HIS A 149 -16.61 -0.03 24.27
N HIS A 150 -16.75 -0.90 23.25
CA HIS A 150 -18.02 -1.15 22.58
C HIS A 150 -19.15 -1.58 23.54
N GLU A 151 -18.89 -2.53 24.44
CA GLU A 151 -19.87 -3.00 25.40
C GLU A 151 -20.34 -1.90 26.34
N GLN A 152 -19.42 -1.11 26.86
CA GLN A 152 -19.72 0.04 27.73
C GLN A 152 -20.57 1.08 27.00
N ILE A 153 -20.25 1.38 25.75
CA ILE A 153 -21.04 2.30 24.90
C ILE A 153 -22.46 1.77 24.71
N MET A 154 -22.59 0.47 24.44
CA MET A 154 -23.90 -0.17 24.25
C MET A 154 -24.74 -0.18 25.53
N ASP A 155 -24.13 -0.43 26.69
CA ASP A 155 -24.84 -0.40 27.98
C ASP A 155 -25.30 1.01 28.34
N LEU A 156 -24.47 2.03 28.17
CA LEU A 156 -24.84 3.41 28.37
C LEU A 156 -26.00 3.86 27.45
N ARG A 157 -25.98 3.41 26.19
CA ARG A 157 -27.08 3.65 25.24
C ARG A 157 -28.37 2.95 25.66
N ARG A 158 -28.30 1.69 26.07
CA ARG A 158 -29.44 0.87 26.54
C ARG A 158 -30.11 1.52 27.75
N ASN A 159 -29.28 1.99 28.68
CA ASN A 159 -29.74 2.66 29.89
C ASN A 159 -30.11 4.15 29.68
N ARG A 160 -30.04 4.65 28.44
CA ARG A 160 -30.28 6.06 28.07
C ARG A 160 -29.46 7.07 28.91
N ASN A 161 -28.29 6.66 29.38
CA ASN A 161 -27.38 7.47 30.17
C ASN A 161 -26.56 8.39 29.25
N ARG A 162 -27.16 9.55 28.90
CA ARG A 162 -26.52 10.55 28.02
C ARG A 162 -25.26 11.18 28.65
N ALA A 163 -25.32 11.44 29.97
CA ALA A 163 -24.18 12.04 30.67
C ALA A 163 -22.98 11.11 30.67
N GLY A 164 -23.18 9.81 30.98
CA GLY A 164 -22.12 8.82 30.92
C GLY A 164 -21.56 8.60 29.51
N LEU A 165 -22.41 8.68 28.48
CA LEU A 165 -21.94 8.63 27.08
C LEU A 165 -21.04 9.81 26.72
N GLN A 166 -21.41 11.01 27.16
CA GLN A 166 -20.61 12.21 26.91
C GLN A 166 -19.27 12.14 27.65
N GLU A 167 -19.29 11.74 28.94
CA GLU A 167 -18.07 11.56 29.72
C GLU A 167 -17.12 10.51 29.09
N LEU A 168 -17.67 9.37 28.66
CA LEU A 168 -16.88 8.36 27.97
C LEU A 168 -16.28 8.90 26.66
N GLN A 169 -17.07 9.62 25.88
CA GLN A 169 -16.58 10.24 24.64
C GLN A 169 -15.46 11.22 24.90
N ASP A 170 -15.59 12.07 25.90
CA ASP A 170 -14.56 13.06 26.27
C ASP A 170 -13.27 12.36 26.73
N ASN A 171 -13.39 11.27 27.50
CA ASN A 171 -12.25 10.44 27.91
C ASN A 171 -11.55 9.79 26.72
N LEU A 172 -12.32 9.23 25.76
CA LEU A 172 -11.76 8.63 24.55
C LEU A 172 -11.04 9.66 23.68
N ILE A 173 -11.56 10.88 23.58
CA ILE A 173 -10.91 11.99 22.87
C ILE A 173 -9.58 12.37 23.54
N GLU A 174 -9.56 12.49 24.86
CA GLU A 174 -8.32 12.81 25.58
C GLU A 174 -7.27 11.69 25.46
N GLU A 175 -7.67 10.44 25.53
CA GLU A 175 -6.80 9.28 25.35
C GLU A 175 -6.26 9.22 23.91
N THR A 176 -7.10 9.48 22.92
CA THR A 176 -6.70 9.61 21.52
C THR A 176 -5.62 10.66 21.35
N LYS A 177 -5.80 11.86 21.88
CA LYS A 177 -4.81 12.93 21.83
C LYS A 177 -3.49 12.54 22.50
N LYS A 178 -3.56 11.82 23.63
CA LYS A 178 -2.37 11.32 24.33
C LYS A 178 -1.60 10.32 23.47
N LEU A 179 -2.28 9.35 22.87
CA LEU A 179 -1.67 8.35 21.99
C LEU A 179 -1.11 8.99 20.71
N CYS A 180 -1.79 9.95 20.11
CA CYS A 180 -1.27 10.70 18.96
C CYS A 180 0.04 11.43 19.31
N ARG A 181 0.13 12.04 20.50
CA ARG A 181 1.38 12.68 20.94
C ARG A 181 2.52 11.67 21.15
N GLN A 182 2.21 10.47 21.66
CA GLN A 182 3.19 9.41 21.87
C GLN A 182 3.70 8.81 20.55
N ASN A 183 2.80 8.62 19.58
CA ASN A 183 3.14 8.08 18.26
C ASN A 183 3.87 9.09 17.38
N GLY A 184 3.82 10.38 17.73
CA GLY A 184 4.35 11.47 16.91
C GLY A 184 3.44 11.81 15.73
N LYS A 185 3.70 12.96 15.13
CA LYS A 185 2.98 13.40 13.94
C LYS A 185 3.52 12.69 12.70
N PRO A 186 2.64 12.12 11.85
CA PRO A 186 3.08 11.60 10.57
C PRO A 186 3.62 12.75 9.71
N ALA A 187 4.81 12.55 9.17
CA ALA A 187 5.46 13.50 8.29
C ALA A 187 6.28 12.75 7.24
N PHE A 188 6.47 13.38 6.09
CA PHE A 188 7.38 12.85 5.09
C PHE A 188 8.82 12.99 5.56
N THR A 189 9.62 11.94 5.32
CA THR A 189 11.07 12.03 5.52
C THR A 189 11.70 12.97 4.50
N SER A 190 12.94 13.42 4.74
CA SER A 190 13.66 14.25 3.77
C SER A 190 13.78 13.55 2.42
N GLU A 191 14.06 12.23 2.40
CA GLU A 191 14.14 11.43 1.18
C GLU A 191 12.79 11.36 0.45
N GLN A 192 11.69 11.20 1.18
CA GLN A 192 10.35 11.20 0.60
C GLN A 192 9.99 12.57 0.01
N THR A 193 10.30 13.64 0.74
CA THR A 193 10.06 15.02 0.27
C THR A 193 10.82 15.28 -1.03
N GLU A 194 12.11 14.93 -1.09
CA GLU A 194 12.93 15.08 -2.29
C GLU A 194 12.41 14.23 -3.46
N ALA A 195 11.96 13.00 -3.18
CA ALA A 195 11.45 12.09 -4.22
C ALA A 195 10.08 12.49 -4.77
N TYR A 196 9.30 13.28 -4.02
CA TYR A 196 7.96 13.71 -4.40
C TYR A 196 7.90 15.15 -4.94
N THR A 197 8.95 15.94 -4.82
CA THR A 197 9.06 17.29 -5.36
C THR A 197 9.90 17.37 -6.64
#